data_80529b84f6694df3c6741c04acd9d2e2
#
_entry.id   80529b84f6694df3c6741c04acd9d2e2
#
_cell.length_a   1.000
_cell.length_b   1.000
_cell.length_c   1.000
_cell.angle_alpha   90.00
_cell.angle_beta   90.00
_cell.angle_gamma   90.00
#
_symmetry.space_group_name_H-M   'P 1'
#
loop_
_entity.id
_entity.type
_entity.pdbx_description
1 polymer ?
#
loop_
_entity_poly.entity_id
_entity_poly.type
_entity_poly.pdbx_seq_one_letter_code
_entity_poly.pdbx_strand_id
1 'polypeptide(L)'
;MRVPPPTAALAGVPAGLQAQGVWSGRRQLFVRFAAEAETATMYTAAALRQEIGRLASRAAFHSVAIAGRDPLANADFLAAVFDDGGVPLPVMLDVDGQRPEEASQIVRRLALLQVTLDGVPTEPTIERALATIRVGAERGVAHALVLCADERTSDGQLLRIVEQAHGISAATSVVVHPAGQQPIDRDRRWVTLIERAAALHGDVRLMLRLPPPVGLR
;
A
#
# COMPACT_ATOMS: atom_id res chain seq x y z
N MET A 1 10.40 -7.95 -34.85
CA MET A 1 11.23 -7.20 -33.89
C MET A 1 10.84 -7.65 -32.50
N ARG A 2 11.75 -8.23 -31.69
CA ARG A 2 11.42 -8.58 -30.28
C ARG A 2 11.42 -7.30 -29.45
N VAL A 3 10.31 -6.99 -28.80
CA VAL A 3 10.27 -5.92 -27.80
C VAL A 3 11.22 -6.30 -26.67
N PRO A 4 12.15 -5.41 -26.26
CA PRO A 4 13.04 -5.70 -25.13
C PRO A 4 12.21 -5.96 -23.86
N PRO A 5 12.66 -6.87 -22.98
CA PRO A 5 11.95 -7.14 -21.74
C PRO A 5 11.87 -5.86 -20.88
N PRO A 6 10.75 -5.63 -20.20
CA PRO A 6 10.60 -4.45 -19.35
C PRO A 6 11.62 -4.47 -18.20
N THR A 7 12.17 -3.30 -17.90
CA THR A 7 13.12 -3.07 -16.80
C THR A 7 12.66 -1.94 -15.91
N ALA A 8 13.11 -1.93 -14.65
CA ALA A 8 12.83 -0.83 -13.72
C ALA A 8 14.06 -0.50 -12.85
N ALA A 9 14.14 0.76 -12.44
CA ALA A 9 15.15 1.27 -11.53
C ALA A 9 14.70 1.07 -10.08
N LEU A 10 15.37 0.21 -9.33
CA LEU A 10 15.08 -0.11 -7.95
C LEU A 10 16.18 0.35 -7.00
N ALA A 11 15.82 0.87 -5.84
CA ALA A 11 16.74 1.13 -4.73
C ALA A 11 17.15 -0.18 -4.02
N GLY A 12 16.53 -1.32 -4.37
CA GLY A 12 16.84 -2.65 -3.88
C GLY A 12 15.65 -3.42 -3.35
N VAL A 13 15.96 -4.58 -2.70
CA VAL A 13 14.96 -5.47 -2.10
C VAL A 13 15.31 -5.69 -0.61
N PRO A 14 15.29 -4.66 0.25
CA PRO A 14 15.59 -4.81 1.67
C PRO A 14 14.50 -5.60 2.40
N ALA A 15 14.91 -6.27 3.49
CA ALA A 15 14.02 -6.89 4.46
C ALA A 15 13.67 -5.91 5.59
N GLY A 16 12.42 -5.94 6.06
CA GLY A 16 12.00 -5.10 7.18
C GLY A 16 10.61 -5.43 7.69
N LEU A 17 10.09 -4.56 8.55
CA LEU A 17 8.72 -4.64 9.04
C LEU A 17 7.83 -3.63 8.29
N GLN A 18 6.62 -4.05 7.93
CA GLN A 18 5.62 -3.13 7.39
C GLN A 18 5.25 -2.09 8.45
N ALA A 19 5.44 -0.81 8.09
CA ALA A 19 5.26 0.28 9.06
C ALA A 19 3.79 0.65 9.28
N GLN A 20 2.91 0.37 8.32
CA GLN A 20 1.53 0.89 8.32
C GLN A 20 0.54 -0.08 7.65
N GLY A 21 -0.76 0.20 7.85
CA GLY A 21 -1.84 -0.52 7.19
C GLY A 21 -2.11 -1.91 7.75
N VAL A 22 -2.83 -2.71 6.97
CA VAL A 22 -3.39 -4.00 7.42
C VAL A 22 -2.33 -5.01 7.83
N TRP A 23 -1.18 -4.99 7.17
CA TRP A 23 -0.06 -5.90 7.49
C TRP A 23 1.04 -5.25 8.34
N SER A 24 0.71 -4.19 9.09
CA SER A 24 1.65 -3.55 10.01
C SER A 24 2.29 -4.56 10.97
N GLY A 25 3.59 -4.44 11.19
CA GLY A 25 4.40 -5.36 12.00
C GLY A 25 4.79 -6.67 11.33
N ARG A 26 4.28 -6.97 10.12
CA ARG A 26 4.69 -8.17 9.37
C ARG A 26 6.07 -7.98 8.76
N ARG A 27 6.91 -9.03 8.84
CA ARG A 27 8.21 -9.05 8.19
C ARG A 27 8.06 -9.28 6.69
N GLN A 28 8.56 -8.34 5.88
CA GLN A 28 8.40 -8.35 4.43
C GLN A 28 9.73 -8.14 3.71
N LEU A 29 9.76 -8.52 2.44
CA LEU A 29 10.72 -8.03 1.46
C LEU A 29 10.11 -6.82 0.76
N PHE A 30 10.86 -5.72 0.64
CA PHE A 30 10.37 -4.50 0.02
C PHE A 30 11.01 -4.31 -1.35
N VAL A 31 10.25 -4.45 -2.42
CA VAL A 31 10.67 -4.02 -3.77
C VAL A 31 10.53 -2.50 -3.81
N ARG A 32 11.65 -1.78 -3.63
CA ARG A 32 11.65 -0.32 -3.55
C ARG A 32 12.01 0.31 -4.89
N PHE A 33 11.05 1.03 -5.47
CA PHE A 33 11.31 1.88 -6.62
C PHE A 33 12.10 3.12 -6.19
N ALA A 34 13.18 3.42 -6.91
CA ALA A 34 14.09 4.51 -6.55
C ALA A 34 13.46 5.89 -6.80
N ALA A 35 13.73 6.83 -5.89
CA ALA A 35 13.49 8.25 -6.14
C ALA A 35 14.60 8.84 -7.02
N GLU A 36 14.36 10.00 -7.66
CA GLU A 36 15.30 10.63 -8.62
C GLU A 36 16.72 10.85 -8.08
N ALA A 37 16.86 11.14 -6.80
CA ALA A 37 18.16 11.38 -6.15
C ALA A 37 18.74 10.13 -5.46
N GLU A 38 18.08 8.96 -5.59
CA GLU A 38 18.47 7.74 -4.90
C GLU A 38 19.32 6.86 -5.85
N THR A 39 20.35 6.20 -5.28
CA THR A 39 21.12 5.21 -6.05
C THR A 39 20.21 4.07 -6.47
N ALA A 40 20.15 3.81 -7.76
CA ALA A 40 19.29 2.80 -8.35
C ALA A 40 20.07 1.74 -9.12
N THR A 41 19.58 0.52 -9.09
CA THR A 41 20.03 -0.59 -9.94
C THR A 41 18.92 -0.94 -10.92
N MET A 42 19.26 -1.11 -12.20
CA MET A 42 18.32 -1.58 -13.21
C MET A 42 18.08 -3.08 -13.08
N TYR A 43 16.83 -3.46 -12.87
CA TYR A 43 16.41 -4.85 -12.79
C TYR A 43 15.58 -5.24 -14.01
N THR A 44 15.85 -6.43 -14.56
CA THR A 44 14.89 -7.14 -15.40
C THR A 44 13.90 -7.90 -14.53
N ALA A 45 12.73 -8.25 -15.05
CA ALA A 45 11.74 -9.04 -14.31
C ALA A 45 12.31 -10.38 -13.80
N ALA A 46 13.13 -11.06 -14.64
CA ALA A 46 13.79 -12.31 -14.27
C ALA A 46 14.79 -12.14 -13.12
N ALA A 47 15.62 -11.08 -13.16
CA ALA A 47 16.60 -10.80 -12.12
C ALA A 47 15.91 -10.49 -10.78
N LEU A 48 14.82 -9.72 -10.80
CA LEU A 48 14.07 -9.42 -9.57
C LEU A 48 13.40 -10.68 -8.99
N ARG A 49 12.78 -11.53 -9.82
CA ARG A 49 12.24 -12.82 -9.35
C ARG A 49 13.30 -13.70 -8.70
N GLN A 50 14.47 -13.82 -9.33
CA GLN A 50 15.58 -14.59 -8.80
C GLN A 50 16.05 -14.05 -7.45
N GLU A 51 16.17 -12.73 -7.30
CA GLU A 51 16.58 -12.09 -6.05
C GLU A 51 15.55 -12.30 -4.94
N ILE A 52 14.24 -12.13 -5.21
CA ILE A 52 13.18 -12.42 -4.26
C ILE A 52 13.21 -13.89 -3.84
N GLY A 53 13.33 -14.82 -4.78
CA GLY A 53 13.43 -16.26 -4.49
C GLY A 53 14.64 -16.61 -3.64
N ARG A 54 15.80 -16.03 -3.93
CA ARG A 54 17.04 -16.19 -3.18
C ARG A 54 16.90 -15.66 -1.73
N LEU A 55 16.24 -14.52 -1.53
CA LEU A 55 16.02 -13.96 -0.19
C LEU A 55 15.00 -14.79 0.59
N ALA A 56 13.89 -15.16 -0.05
CA ALA A 56 12.83 -15.97 0.55
C ALA A 56 13.30 -17.37 0.98
N SER A 57 14.30 -17.94 0.29
CA SER A 57 14.89 -19.25 0.68
C SER A 57 15.79 -19.17 1.91
N ARG A 58 16.28 -17.98 2.28
CA ARG A 58 17.22 -17.78 3.39
C ARG A 58 16.55 -17.45 4.72
N ALA A 59 15.35 -16.92 4.69
CA ALA A 59 14.60 -16.53 5.89
C ALA A 59 13.10 -16.50 5.62
N ALA A 60 12.30 -16.68 6.69
CA ALA A 60 10.86 -16.58 6.61
C ALA A 60 10.42 -15.12 6.49
N PHE A 61 9.57 -14.86 5.47
CA PHE A 61 8.89 -13.59 5.25
C PHE A 61 7.39 -13.84 5.12
N HIS A 62 6.60 -12.87 5.55
CA HIS A 62 5.16 -12.92 5.38
C HIS A 62 4.77 -12.66 3.91
N SER A 63 5.42 -11.73 3.26
CA SER A 63 5.04 -11.25 1.91
C SER A 63 6.13 -10.40 1.26
N VAL A 64 5.94 -10.09 -0.01
CA VAL A 64 6.66 -9.04 -0.74
C VAL A 64 5.78 -7.79 -0.75
N ALA A 65 6.31 -6.65 -0.34
CA ALA A 65 5.69 -5.34 -0.48
C ALA A 65 6.30 -4.58 -1.67
N ILE A 66 5.45 -4.12 -2.58
CA ILE A 66 5.85 -3.20 -3.65
C ILE A 66 5.69 -1.79 -3.08
N ALA A 67 6.77 -1.03 -3.02
CA ALA A 67 6.84 0.27 -2.36
C ALA A 67 7.82 1.22 -3.08
N GLY A 68 7.97 2.42 -2.55
CA GLY A 68 8.84 3.45 -3.12
C GLY A 68 8.07 4.44 -3.98
N ARG A 69 8.80 5.15 -4.86
CA ARG A 69 8.20 6.21 -5.65
C ARG A 69 7.48 5.65 -6.88
N ASP A 70 6.19 5.93 -6.96
CA ASP A 70 5.32 5.67 -8.10
C ASP A 70 5.53 4.29 -8.78
N PRO A 71 5.37 3.18 -8.05
CA PRO A 71 5.66 1.85 -8.60
C PRO A 71 4.76 1.51 -9.81
N LEU A 72 3.54 2.05 -9.85
CA LEU A 72 2.60 1.82 -10.93
C LEU A 72 2.98 2.49 -12.25
N ALA A 73 3.89 3.47 -12.27
CA ALA A 73 4.50 3.94 -13.53
C ALA A 73 5.25 2.82 -14.28
N ASN A 74 5.52 1.70 -13.61
CA ASN A 74 6.19 0.52 -14.18
C ASN A 74 5.26 -0.72 -14.17
N ALA A 75 3.97 -0.54 -14.44
CA ALA A 75 2.97 -1.62 -14.36
C ALA A 75 3.32 -2.83 -15.24
N ASP A 76 3.83 -2.62 -16.47
CA ASP A 76 4.28 -3.70 -17.36
C ASP A 76 5.43 -4.52 -16.75
N PHE A 77 6.38 -3.85 -16.11
CA PHE A 77 7.46 -4.51 -15.39
C PHE A 77 6.94 -5.33 -14.21
N LEU A 78 6.05 -4.75 -13.39
CA LEU A 78 5.42 -5.45 -12.27
C LEU A 78 4.58 -6.63 -12.74
N ALA A 79 3.82 -6.47 -13.82
CA ALA A 79 3.09 -7.56 -14.44
C ALA A 79 4.04 -8.71 -14.84
N ALA A 80 5.15 -8.39 -15.49
CA ALA A 80 6.14 -9.40 -15.88
C ALA A 80 6.84 -10.05 -14.68
N VAL A 81 7.02 -9.35 -13.55
CA VAL A 81 7.62 -9.91 -12.32
C VAL A 81 6.68 -10.88 -11.62
N PHE A 82 5.42 -10.51 -11.46
CA PHE A 82 4.45 -11.21 -10.61
C PHE A 82 3.48 -12.08 -11.40
N ASP A 83 3.73 -12.35 -12.68
CA ASP A 83 2.94 -13.25 -13.50
C ASP A 83 3.11 -14.72 -13.06
N ASP A 84 2.03 -15.49 -13.18
CA ASP A 84 1.94 -16.95 -13.00
C ASP A 84 2.98 -17.61 -12.06
N GLY A 85 2.82 -17.37 -10.75
CA GLY A 85 3.69 -17.99 -9.75
C GLY A 85 5.12 -17.46 -9.73
N GLY A 86 5.34 -16.27 -10.28
CA GLY A 86 6.67 -15.65 -10.43
C GLY A 86 7.44 -15.45 -9.12
N VAL A 87 6.77 -15.38 -7.96
CA VAL A 87 7.41 -15.26 -6.64
C VAL A 87 6.74 -16.17 -5.61
N PRO A 88 7.52 -16.74 -4.64
CA PRO A 88 7.01 -17.74 -3.69
C PRO A 88 6.25 -17.13 -2.51
N LEU A 89 5.96 -15.84 -2.50
CA LEU A 89 5.35 -15.11 -1.39
C LEU A 89 4.12 -14.32 -1.85
N PRO A 90 3.12 -14.11 -0.98
CA PRO A 90 2.03 -13.18 -1.25
C PRO A 90 2.55 -11.78 -1.58
N VAL A 91 1.91 -11.09 -2.51
CA VAL A 91 2.34 -9.76 -2.97
C VAL A 91 1.38 -8.69 -2.46
N MET A 92 1.93 -7.66 -1.85
CA MET A 92 1.22 -6.45 -1.44
C MET A 92 1.67 -5.27 -2.29
N LEU A 93 0.74 -4.49 -2.79
CA LEU A 93 1.00 -3.20 -3.40
C LEU A 93 0.52 -2.09 -2.44
N ASP A 94 1.43 -1.18 -2.05
CA ASP A 94 1.13 0.00 -1.23
C ASP A 94 1.41 1.26 -2.06
N VAL A 95 0.35 1.99 -2.43
CA VAL A 95 0.38 3.13 -3.36
C VAL A 95 -0.47 4.29 -2.87
N ASP A 96 -0.27 5.47 -3.46
CA ASP A 96 -1.08 6.66 -3.22
C ASP A 96 -2.45 6.64 -3.94
N GLY A 97 -2.70 5.62 -4.77
CA GLY A 97 -3.95 5.44 -5.48
C GLY A 97 -4.13 6.33 -6.72
N GLN A 98 -3.10 7.02 -7.18
CA GLN A 98 -3.23 7.97 -8.28
C GLN A 98 -3.26 7.34 -9.69
N ARG A 99 -3.10 6.01 -9.79
CA ARG A 99 -3.04 5.27 -11.06
C ARG A 99 -3.97 4.06 -11.09
N PRO A 100 -5.31 4.26 -11.08
CA PRO A 100 -6.28 3.16 -11.08
C PRO A 100 -6.20 2.28 -12.35
N GLU A 101 -5.90 2.88 -13.50
CA GLU A 101 -5.79 2.18 -14.78
C GLU A 101 -4.62 1.18 -14.75
N GLU A 102 -3.45 1.61 -14.29
CA GLU A 102 -2.26 0.76 -14.15
C GLU A 102 -2.43 -0.27 -13.02
N ALA A 103 -3.11 0.08 -11.94
CA ALA A 103 -3.45 -0.87 -10.89
C ALA A 103 -4.29 -2.02 -11.44
N SER A 104 -5.22 -1.76 -12.38
CA SER A 104 -6.06 -2.77 -12.99
C SER A 104 -5.27 -3.85 -13.77
N GLN A 105 -4.07 -3.52 -14.27
CA GLN A 105 -3.22 -4.42 -15.03
C GLN A 105 -2.58 -5.50 -14.15
N ILE A 106 -2.32 -5.18 -12.87
CA ILE A 106 -1.57 -6.06 -11.97
C ILE A 106 -2.37 -6.59 -10.79
N VAL A 107 -3.56 -6.04 -10.53
CA VAL A 107 -4.33 -6.31 -9.30
C VAL A 107 -4.60 -7.79 -9.06
N ARG A 108 -4.86 -8.58 -10.10
CA ARG A 108 -5.11 -10.04 -9.98
C ARG A 108 -3.92 -10.84 -9.46
N ARG A 109 -2.73 -10.26 -9.46
CA ARG A 109 -1.48 -10.86 -8.97
C ARG A 109 -1.20 -10.51 -7.51
N LEU A 110 -2.04 -9.65 -6.92
CA LEU A 110 -1.87 -9.16 -5.55
C LEU A 110 -2.66 -10.01 -4.56
N ALA A 111 -2.07 -10.23 -3.40
CA ALA A 111 -2.78 -10.72 -2.22
C ALA A 111 -3.42 -9.56 -1.44
N LEU A 112 -2.87 -8.34 -1.57
CA LEU A 112 -3.41 -7.13 -0.95
C LEU A 112 -3.09 -5.90 -1.82
N LEU A 113 -4.12 -5.14 -2.16
CA LEU A 113 -4.01 -3.78 -2.68
C LEU A 113 -4.26 -2.80 -1.53
N GLN A 114 -3.26 -2.04 -1.14
CA GLN A 114 -3.36 -0.99 -0.13
C GLN A 114 -3.20 0.38 -0.78
N VAL A 115 -4.12 1.28 -0.48
CA VAL A 115 -4.05 2.69 -0.91
C VAL A 115 -3.86 3.55 0.32
N THR A 116 -2.81 4.37 0.32
CA THR A 116 -2.46 5.25 1.43
C THR A 116 -2.68 6.70 1.06
N LEU A 117 -3.50 7.41 1.83
CA LEU A 117 -3.71 8.85 1.77
C LEU A 117 -3.00 9.52 2.94
N ASP A 118 -2.03 10.38 2.64
CA ASP A 118 -1.25 11.12 3.64
C ASP A 118 -1.75 12.56 3.81
N GLY A 119 -1.81 13.05 5.04
CA GLY A 119 -2.13 14.43 5.40
C GLY A 119 -3.55 14.86 5.02
N VAL A 120 -3.68 16.01 4.35
CA VAL A 120 -4.98 16.57 3.91
C VAL A 120 -5.13 16.36 2.40
N PRO A 121 -5.73 15.24 1.95
CA PRO A 121 -5.88 14.97 0.53
C PRO A 121 -6.91 15.93 -0.11
N THR A 122 -6.66 16.29 -1.36
CA THR A 122 -7.64 17.05 -2.18
C THR A 122 -8.75 16.14 -2.70
N GLU A 123 -9.90 16.71 -3.11
CA GLU A 123 -10.98 15.91 -3.69
C GLU A 123 -10.53 15.06 -4.90
N PRO A 124 -9.77 15.58 -5.88
CA PRO A 124 -9.28 14.75 -6.99
C PRO A 124 -8.37 13.61 -6.53
N THR A 125 -7.57 13.84 -5.48
CA THR A 125 -6.72 12.79 -4.88
C THR A 125 -7.57 11.68 -4.26
N ILE A 126 -8.62 12.06 -3.53
CA ILE A 126 -9.57 11.13 -2.92
C ILE A 126 -10.30 10.31 -3.99
N GLU A 127 -10.83 10.96 -5.03
CA GLU A 127 -11.55 10.30 -6.11
C GLU A 127 -10.69 9.24 -6.81
N ARG A 128 -9.43 9.54 -7.12
CA ARG A 128 -8.49 8.57 -7.72
C ARG A 128 -8.15 7.43 -6.77
N ALA A 129 -7.89 7.72 -5.50
CA ALA A 129 -7.63 6.71 -4.49
C ALA A 129 -8.81 5.73 -4.35
N LEU A 130 -10.03 6.26 -4.30
CA LEU A 130 -11.25 5.45 -4.25
C LEU A 130 -11.49 4.66 -5.56
N ALA A 131 -11.15 5.23 -6.73
CA ALA A 131 -11.15 4.49 -7.98
C ALA A 131 -10.18 3.31 -7.95
N THR A 132 -8.99 3.49 -7.35
CA THR A 132 -8.02 2.40 -7.17
C THR A 132 -8.54 1.32 -6.21
N ILE A 133 -9.21 1.69 -5.11
CA ILE A 133 -9.89 0.73 -4.21
C ILE A 133 -10.95 -0.06 -4.97
N ARG A 134 -11.74 0.61 -5.82
CA ARG A 134 -12.77 -0.06 -6.65
C ARG A 134 -12.16 -1.13 -7.56
N VAL A 135 -10.98 -0.89 -8.13
CA VAL A 135 -10.26 -1.90 -8.93
C VAL A 135 -10.02 -3.18 -8.12
N GLY A 136 -9.58 -3.07 -6.85
CA GLY A 136 -9.42 -4.22 -5.96
C GLY A 136 -10.73 -4.94 -5.67
N ALA A 137 -11.77 -4.18 -5.34
CA ALA A 137 -13.11 -4.70 -5.03
C ALA A 137 -13.73 -5.46 -6.20
N GLU A 138 -13.72 -4.90 -7.41
CA GLU A 138 -14.27 -5.51 -8.62
C GLU A 138 -13.53 -6.79 -9.03
N ARG A 139 -12.28 -6.93 -8.65
CA ARG A 139 -11.46 -8.13 -8.93
C ARG A 139 -11.46 -9.14 -7.81
N GLY A 140 -12.15 -8.87 -6.70
CA GLY A 140 -12.22 -9.76 -5.53
C GLY A 140 -10.87 -9.92 -4.80
N VAL A 141 -9.97 -8.95 -4.94
CA VAL A 141 -8.69 -8.92 -4.24
C VAL A 141 -8.87 -8.20 -2.90
N ALA A 142 -8.22 -8.70 -1.85
CA ALA A 142 -8.21 -8.00 -0.57
C ALA A 142 -7.67 -6.57 -0.77
N HIS A 143 -8.40 -5.58 -0.24
CA HIS A 143 -8.07 -4.18 -0.45
C HIS A 143 -8.25 -3.37 0.82
N ALA A 144 -7.41 -2.35 0.98
CA ALA A 144 -7.37 -1.52 2.17
C ALA A 144 -7.15 -0.06 1.83
N LEU A 145 -7.81 0.81 2.59
CA LEU A 145 -7.60 2.25 2.59
C LEU A 145 -6.93 2.65 3.90
N VAL A 146 -5.76 3.28 3.79
CA VAL A 146 -4.98 3.78 4.92
C VAL A 146 -5.05 5.29 4.91
N LEU A 147 -5.52 5.86 6.02
CA LEU A 147 -5.66 7.30 6.23
C LEU A 147 -4.62 7.76 7.26
N CYS A 148 -3.53 8.37 6.79
CA CYS A 148 -2.51 8.98 7.67
C CYS A 148 -2.93 10.42 7.97
N ALA A 149 -3.73 10.60 9.00
CA ALA A 149 -4.36 11.86 9.35
C ALA A 149 -3.53 12.67 10.36
N ASP A 150 -3.30 13.94 10.07
CA ASP A 150 -2.68 14.91 10.99
C ASP A 150 -3.73 15.83 11.67
N GLU A 151 -3.26 16.80 12.44
CA GLU A 151 -4.12 17.76 13.15
C GLU A 151 -4.94 18.64 12.20
N ARG A 152 -4.49 18.82 10.95
CA ARG A 152 -5.17 19.65 9.93
C ARG A 152 -6.24 18.86 9.19
N THR A 153 -6.21 17.54 9.24
CA THR A 153 -7.21 16.68 8.60
C THR A 153 -8.50 16.73 9.40
N SER A 154 -9.60 17.22 8.82
CA SER A 154 -10.87 17.32 9.55
C SER A 154 -11.53 15.95 9.72
N ASP A 155 -12.19 15.74 10.85
CA ASP A 155 -12.97 14.52 11.13
C ASP A 155 -14.09 14.33 10.10
N GLY A 156 -14.72 15.43 9.66
CA GLY A 156 -15.75 15.37 8.62
C GLY A 156 -15.22 14.84 7.29
N GLN A 157 -13.99 15.23 6.89
CA GLN A 157 -13.37 14.69 5.69
C GLN A 157 -13.06 13.20 5.84
N LEU A 158 -12.48 12.79 6.97
CA LEU A 158 -12.17 11.38 7.24
C LEU A 158 -13.42 10.50 7.20
N LEU A 159 -14.48 10.91 7.87
CA LEU A 159 -15.76 10.17 7.90
C LEU A 159 -16.38 10.07 6.51
N ARG A 160 -16.34 11.14 5.71
CA ARG A 160 -16.83 11.11 4.33
C ARG A 160 -16.03 10.13 3.46
N ILE A 161 -14.71 10.09 3.61
CA ILE A 161 -13.86 9.11 2.89
C ILE A 161 -14.21 7.68 3.30
N VAL A 162 -14.42 7.43 4.60
CA VAL A 162 -14.86 6.11 5.11
C VAL A 162 -16.20 5.70 4.52
N GLU A 163 -17.17 6.61 4.49
CA GLU A 163 -18.50 6.37 3.91
C GLU A 163 -18.42 6.06 2.41
N GLN A 164 -17.61 6.81 1.66
CA GLN A 164 -17.38 6.58 0.24
C GLN A 164 -16.71 5.23 -0.01
N ALA A 165 -15.71 4.84 0.81
CA ALA A 165 -15.07 3.54 0.73
C ALA A 165 -16.07 2.40 1.02
N HIS A 166 -16.95 2.57 2.02
CA HIS A 166 -18.05 1.63 2.28
C HIS A 166 -18.98 1.48 1.08
N GLY A 167 -19.35 2.58 0.44
CA GLY A 167 -20.19 2.59 -0.77
C GLY A 167 -19.55 1.86 -1.97
N ILE A 168 -18.22 1.73 -2.01
CA ILE A 168 -17.52 0.93 -3.00
C ILE A 168 -17.54 -0.56 -2.61
N SER A 169 -17.17 -0.87 -1.37
CA SER A 169 -17.14 -2.24 -0.87
C SER A 169 -17.16 -2.27 0.67
N ALA A 170 -18.12 -2.97 1.24
CA ALA A 170 -18.15 -3.24 2.68
C ALA A 170 -16.98 -4.13 3.15
N ALA A 171 -16.26 -4.77 2.23
CA ALA A 171 -15.08 -5.59 2.51
C ALA A 171 -13.76 -4.78 2.49
N THR A 172 -13.80 -3.47 2.23
CA THR A 172 -12.61 -2.61 2.33
C THR A 172 -12.13 -2.56 3.79
N SER A 173 -10.86 -2.90 4.06
CA SER A 173 -10.29 -2.61 5.38
C SER A 173 -9.89 -1.14 5.46
N VAL A 174 -10.38 -0.40 6.44
CA VAL A 174 -10.00 1.00 6.65
C VAL A 174 -9.10 1.10 7.88
N VAL A 175 -7.92 1.69 7.71
CA VAL A 175 -6.96 1.89 8.80
C VAL A 175 -6.66 3.37 8.96
N VAL A 176 -6.91 3.92 10.13
CA VAL A 176 -6.57 5.31 10.47
C VAL A 176 -5.26 5.31 11.27
N HIS A 177 -4.27 6.03 10.76
CA HIS A 177 -3.01 6.31 11.46
C HIS A 177 -2.97 7.78 11.85
N PRO A 178 -3.08 8.11 13.14
CA PRO A 178 -2.79 9.45 13.62
C PRO A 178 -1.34 9.81 13.31
N ALA A 179 -1.14 10.90 12.57
CA ALA A 179 0.18 11.46 12.31
C ALA A 179 0.44 12.54 13.35
N GLY A 180 1.18 12.22 14.40
CA GLY A 180 1.52 13.17 15.46
C GLY A 180 2.32 12.48 16.57
N GLN A 181 3.01 13.30 17.38
CA GLN A 181 3.79 12.80 18.53
C GLN A 181 2.98 12.79 19.84
N GLN A 182 1.72 13.21 19.79
CA GLN A 182 0.85 13.25 20.98
C GLN A 182 0.39 11.83 21.34
N PRO A 183 0.41 11.45 22.62
CA PRO A 183 -0.15 10.18 23.07
C PRO A 183 -1.66 10.10 22.73
N ILE A 184 -2.05 9.08 21.99
CA ILE A 184 -3.47 8.85 21.57
C ILE A 184 -4.41 8.76 22.78
N ASP A 185 -3.93 8.25 23.91
CA ASP A 185 -4.68 8.11 25.15
C ASP A 185 -5.15 9.45 25.76
N ARG A 186 -4.49 10.55 25.42
CA ARG A 186 -4.87 11.90 25.87
C ARG A 186 -5.78 12.65 24.89
N ASP A 187 -5.86 12.19 23.66
CA ASP A 187 -6.67 12.81 22.63
C ASP A 187 -7.95 12.00 22.36
N ARG A 188 -9.03 12.39 23.04
CA ARG A 188 -10.36 11.78 22.85
C ARG A 188 -10.90 11.90 21.42
N ARG A 189 -10.32 12.77 20.58
CA ARG A 189 -10.69 12.93 19.18
C ARG A 189 -10.66 11.59 18.43
N TRP A 190 -9.55 10.85 18.57
CA TRP A 190 -9.35 9.61 17.82
C TRP A 190 -10.33 8.51 18.24
N VAL A 191 -10.63 8.39 19.52
CA VAL A 191 -11.64 7.44 20.02
C VAL A 191 -13.02 7.79 19.45
N THR A 192 -13.42 9.06 19.56
CA THR A 192 -14.71 9.53 19.03
C THR A 192 -14.79 9.38 17.50
N LEU A 193 -13.70 9.65 16.79
CA LEU A 193 -13.63 9.47 15.34
C LEU A 193 -13.85 7.99 14.95
N ILE A 194 -13.17 7.06 15.62
CA ILE A 194 -13.31 5.63 15.34
C ILE A 194 -14.70 5.11 15.68
N GLU A 195 -15.33 5.54 16.78
CA GLU A 195 -16.70 5.18 17.10
C GLU A 195 -17.68 5.62 16.01
N ARG A 196 -17.52 6.84 15.49
CA ARG A 196 -18.34 7.37 14.39
C ARG A 196 -18.06 6.66 13.07
N ALA A 197 -16.80 6.38 12.77
CA ALA A 197 -16.39 5.66 11.56
C ALA A 197 -16.89 4.21 11.57
N ALA A 198 -16.87 3.53 12.73
CA ALA A 198 -17.38 2.17 12.88
C ALA A 198 -18.91 2.09 12.68
N ALA A 199 -19.64 3.17 12.94
CA ALA A 199 -21.06 3.25 12.59
C ALA A 199 -21.33 3.33 11.09
N LEU A 200 -20.34 3.80 10.30
CA LEU A 200 -20.43 3.91 8.84
C LEU A 200 -19.86 2.67 8.11
N HIS A 201 -18.85 2.02 8.71
CA HIS A 201 -18.12 0.93 8.07
C HIS A 201 -17.58 -0.08 9.10
N GLY A 202 -17.85 -1.37 8.89
CA GLY A 202 -17.61 -2.41 9.90
C GLY A 202 -16.14 -2.75 10.17
N ASP A 203 -15.23 -2.58 9.20
CA ASP A 203 -13.79 -2.87 9.38
C ASP A 203 -12.97 -1.56 9.38
N VAL A 204 -13.11 -0.77 10.45
CA VAL A 204 -12.30 0.43 10.72
C VAL A 204 -11.40 0.19 11.92
N ARG A 205 -10.14 0.53 11.78
CA ARG A 205 -9.11 0.32 12.82
C ARG A 205 -8.32 1.59 13.05
N LEU A 206 -8.05 1.91 14.33
CA LEU A 206 -7.05 2.91 14.71
C LEU A 206 -5.73 2.18 15.00
N MET A 207 -4.67 2.54 14.32
CA MET A 207 -3.37 1.89 14.49
C MET A 207 -2.26 2.93 14.59
N LEU A 208 -1.25 2.66 15.40
CA LEU A 208 -0.02 3.43 15.39
C LEU A 208 0.88 2.99 14.23
N ARG A 209 1.52 3.95 13.58
CA ARG A 209 2.56 3.69 12.60
C ARG A 209 3.85 3.28 13.32
N LEU A 210 4.51 2.23 12.85
CA LEU A 210 5.82 1.85 13.40
C LEU A 210 6.86 2.94 13.06
N PRO A 211 7.63 3.41 14.07
CA PRO A 211 8.65 4.42 13.83
C PRO A 211 9.87 3.85 13.08
N PRO A 212 10.62 4.67 12.34
CA PRO A 212 11.95 4.30 11.86
C PRO A 212 12.89 4.11 13.07
N PRO A 213 13.87 3.22 12.99
CA PRO A 213 14.23 2.33 11.88
C PRO A 213 13.50 0.98 11.91
N VAL A 214 12.52 0.77 12.82
CA VAL A 214 11.83 -0.51 13.02
C VAL A 214 10.98 -0.87 11.78
N GLY A 215 10.27 0.12 11.24
CA GLY A 215 9.52 -0.04 9.99
C GLY A 215 10.32 0.44 8.78
N LEU A 216 10.34 -0.34 7.70
CA LEU A 216 10.80 0.14 6.40
C LEU A 216 9.70 0.98 5.71
N ARG A 217 10.15 1.95 4.96
CA ARG A 217 9.33 2.87 4.19
C ARG A 217 9.50 2.63 2.72
#